data_5e42c79d63af8d248b0b78ccb7b1432a
#
_entry.id   5e42c79d63af8d248b0b78ccb7b1432a
#
_cell.length_a   1.000
_cell.length_b   1.000
_cell.length_c   1.000
_cell.angle_alpha   90.00
_cell.angle_beta   90.00
_cell.angle_gamma   90.00
#
_symmetry.space_group_name_H-M   'P 1'
#
loop_
_entity.id
_entity.type
_entity.pdbx_description
1 polymer ?
#
loop_
_entity_poly.entity_id
_entity_poly.type
_entity_poly.pdbx_seq_one_letter_code
_entity_poly.pdbx_strand_id
1 'polypeptide(L)'
;MVGSIFGAICGVFYNQIVLLALKSVWRGIVGTSSIQIHIKSSTIISGTLIGITINLLTILLVARNQLKQSIVDLQKGITKLETIKQKKPKLSLVVSVLCLAGVFLILIFSNTGRERELFIPFFSAGSLLLIGGVAFTNLLIVRKVDKVKTAKLNLINIGIRNNVRKRFRSLAIVGLLACGIFIVFAVGANRRSLLQDAEKRESGTGGFALFGESVIPILYDLNSEKGRDFYTLNNINAEVVKFVSFRVKEGDDASCLNLNRVSTPQLIGVNPNELSKRESFSFVKTTEEVNPESPWEALNQDLSEEVIPGIADQTVIVWGLGKSVGDTLIYVDERGKSFKIRLVGGLANSIFQGNIIIYEKAFIKKYPSISGSRLFLVDAPFPEIEDITQKITWALQDQGVDVTPTYDRLAQFSQVENTYLSIFLILGTFGLILGSIGISIIIGRNISERQGELALLHSVGFNRKAIQSLILSEHSVLLFAGIFIGIVSALLATLPTLMQSGSNIPYLTIILLLLIVVINGGFWTYFAAFLATKKDLIPALRNE
;
A
#
# COMPACT_ATOMS: atom_id res chain seq x y z
N MET A 1 -32.43 -11.14 5.43
CA MET A 1 -33.16 -9.94 5.00
C MET A 1 -32.92 -8.73 5.90
N VAL A 2 -33.24 -8.78 7.21
CA VAL A 2 -33.00 -7.67 8.15
C VAL A 2 -31.54 -7.18 8.11
N GLY A 3 -30.56 -8.10 8.13
CA GLY A 3 -29.15 -7.76 8.08
C GLY A 3 -28.71 -7.04 6.78
N SER A 4 -29.31 -7.34 5.63
CA SER A 4 -28.98 -6.66 4.36
C SER A 4 -29.53 -5.23 4.35
N ILE A 5 -30.71 -5.00 4.90
CA ILE A 5 -31.32 -3.67 5.05
C ILE A 5 -30.49 -2.83 6.03
N PHE A 6 -30.17 -3.41 7.18
CA PHE A 6 -29.34 -2.75 8.20
C PHE A 6 -27.94 -2.44 7.65
N GLY A 7 -27.36 -3.36 6.87
CA GLY A 7 -26.09 -3.16 6.19
C GLY A 7 -26.11 -2.01 5.16
N ALA A 8 -27.22 -1.83 4.45
CA ALA A 8 -27.39 -0.71 3.54
C ALA A 8 -27.44 0.64 4.28
N ILE A 9 -28.15 0.71 5.40
CA ILE A 9 -28.23 1.91 6.25
C ILE A 9 -26.85 2.22 6.83
N CYS A 10 -26.17 1.23 7.40
CA CYS A 10 -24.81 1.39 7.91
C CYS A 10 -23.82 1.81 6.82
N GLY A 11 -23.98 1.32 5.59
CA GLY A 11 -23.16 1.70 4.44
C GLY A 11 -23.33 3.17 4.06
N VAL A 12 -24.54 3.72 4.10
CA VAL A 12 -24.79 5.16 3.90
C VAL A 12 -24.13 5.98 5.01
N PHE A 13 -24.29 5.54 6.27
CA PHE A 13 -23.69 6.23 7.42
C PHE A 13 -22.16 6.21 7.37
N TYR A 14 -21.58 5.06 6.99
CA TYR A 14 -20.14 4.92 6.74
C TYR A 14 -19.65 5.87 5.65
N ASN A 15 -20.38 5.97 4.53
CA ASN A 15 -20.04 6.91 3.45
C ASN A 15 -20.07 8.37 3.91
N GLN A 16 -21.02 8.74 4.81
CA GLN A 16 -21.05 10.07 5.42
C GLN A 16 -19.81 10.35 6.27
N ILE A 17 -19.39 9.38 7.08
CA ILE A 17 -18.18 9.53 7.92
C ILE A 17 -16.93 9.68 7.05
N VAL A 18 -16.78 8.89 6.00
CA VAL A 18 -15.65 8.99 5.06
C VAL A 18 -15.63 10.36 4.37
N LEU A 19 -16.79 10.87 3.93
CA LEU A 19 -16.88 12.19 3.31
C LEU A 19 -16.61 13.34 4.29
N LEU A 20 -17.03 13.20 5.54
CA LEU A 20 -16.66 14.16 6.60
C LEU A 20 -15.14 14.16 6.85
N ALA A 21 -14.52 12.98 6.89
CA ALA A 21 -13.07 12.85 7.01
C ALA A 21 -12.34 13.47 5.81
N LEU A 22 -12.84 13.24 4.58
CA LEU A 22 -12.33 13.88 3.35
C LEU A 22 -12.42 15.40 3.39
N LYS A 23 -13.52 15.93 3.93
CA LYS A 23 -13.72 17.40 4.05
C LYS A 23 -12.91 18.03 5.17
N SER A 24 -12.58 17.32 6.24
CA SER A 24 -11.89 17.85 7.43
C SER A 24 -10.40 17.56 7.42
N VAL A 25 -10.02 16.28 7.47
CA VAL A 25 -8.64 15.81 7.61
C VAL A 25 -7.87 15.88 6.29
N TRP A 26 -8.57 15.66 5.16
CA TRP A 26 -7.98 15.62 3.83
C TRP A 26 -8.38 16.80 2.94
N ARG A 27 -8.79 17.92 3.55
CA ARG A 27 -9.26 19.11 2.84
C ARG A 27 -8.24 19.69 1.85
N GLY A 28 -6.96 19.64 2.21
CA GLY A 28 -5.87 20.14 1.36
C GLY A 28 -5.64 19.34 0.08
N ILE A 29 -6.16 18.11 0.00
CA ILE A 29 -5.93 17.18 -1.11
C ILE A 29 -7.02 17.30 -2.18
N VAL A 30 -8.25 17.45 -1.72
CA VAL A 30 -9.42 17.39 -2.61
C VAL A 30 -9.63 18.72 -3.36
N GLY A 31 -8.96 19.81 -2.92
CA GLY A 31 -9.00 21.12 -3.60
C GLY A 31 -10.38 21.75 -3.72
N THR A 32 -11.45 21.02 -3.43
CA THR A 32 -12.83 21.47 -3.55
C THR A 32 -13.61 21.21 -2.27
N SER A 33 -14.19 22.26 -1.71
CA SER A 33 -15.11 22.19 -0.58
C SER A 33 -16.51 21.67 -0.97
N SER A 34 -16.74 21.39 -2.24
CA SER A 34 -18.07 21.13 -2.82
C SER A 34 -18.45 19.65 -2.96
N ILE A 35 -17.67 18.70 -2.43
CA ILE A 35 -18.04 17.28 -2.48
C ILE A 35 -19.31 17.08 -1.66
N GLN A 36 -20.42 16.83 -2.33
CA GLN A 36 -21.70 16.51 -1.72
C GLN A 36 -21.98 15.01 -1.85
N ILE A 37 -22.69 14.48 -0.85
CA ILE A 37 -23.15 13.10 -0.90
C ILE A 37 -24.19 12.98 -2.01
N HIS A 38 -23.88 12.20 -3.03
CA HIS A 38 -24.85 11.83 -4.05
C HIS A 38 -25.33 10.40 -3.82
N ILE A 39 -26.47 10.26 -3.16
CA ILE A 39 -27.08 8.96 -2.89
C ILE A 39 -28.01 8.60 -4.06
N LYS A 40 -27.57 7.68 -4.91
CA LYS A 40 -28.44 7.10 -5.94
C LYS A 40 -29.26 5.96 -5.34
N SER A 41 -30.59 6.06 -5.38
CA SER A 41 -31.51 5.01 -4.94
C SER A 41 -31.23 3.68 -5.63
N SER A 42 -30.84 3.71 -6.92
CA SER A 42 -30.45 2.51 -7.67
C SER A 42 -29.27 1.76 -7.05
N THR A 43 -28.26 2.45 -6.52
CA THR A 43 -27.09 1.84 -5.87
C THR A 43 -27.46 1.17 -4.55
N ILE A 44 -28.33 1.81 -3.75
CA ILE A 44 -28.81 1.22 -2.48
C ILE A 44 -29.67 -0.01 -2.77
N ILE A 45 -30.60 0.08 -3.71
CA ILE A 45 -31.47 -1.03 -4.09
C ILE A 45 -30.66 -2.20 -4.65
N SER A 46 -29.75 -1.95 -5.58
CA SER A 46 -28.90 -3.01 -6.15
C SER A 46 -28.00 -3.65 -5.11
N GLY A 47 -27.35 -2.87 -4.24
CA GLY A 47 -26.52 -3.40 -3.16
C GLY A 47 -27.33 -4.24 -2.15
N THR A 48 -28.54 -3.79 -1.78
CA THR A 48 -29.46 -4.53 -0.91
C THR A 48 -29.93 -5.83 -1.55
N LEU A 49 -30.31 -5.80 -2.83
CA LEU A 49 -30.71 -6.97 -3.60
C LEU A 49 -29.58 -8.00 -3.74
N ILE A 50 -28.38 -7.56 -4.04
CA ILE A 50 -27.18 -8.43 -4.08
C ILE A 50 -26.96 -9.07 -2.72
N GLY A 51 -27.00 -8.29 -1.63
CA GLY A 51 -26.86 -8.82 -0.26
C GLY A 51 -27.95 -9.85 0.10
N ILE A 52 -29.21 -9.61 -0.26
CA ILE A 52 -30.31 -10.56 -0.06
C ILE A 52 -30.07 -11.83 -0.89
N THR A 53 -29.68 -11.69 -2.15
CA THR A 53 -29.42 -12.82 -3.06
C THR A 53 -28.30 -13.72 -2.53
N ILE A 54 -27.19 -13.14 -2.10
CA ILE A 54 -26.06 -13.88 -1.51
C ILE A 54 -26.50 -14.62 -0.25
N ASN A 55 -27.26 -13.95 0.63
CA ASN A 55 -27.78 -14.57 1.86
C ASN A 55 -28.75 -15.73 1.55
N LEU A 56 -29.69 -15.55 0.62
CA LEU A 56 -30.61 -16.59 0.19
C LEU A 56 -29.88 -17.79 -0.40
N LEU A 57 -28.92 -17.54 -1.29
CA LEU A 57 -28.12 -18.59 -1.93
C LEU A 57 -27.31 -19.37 -0.88
N THR A 58 -26.73 -18.67 0.10
CA THR A 58 -26.01 -19.30 1.22
C THR A 58 -26.93 -20.17 2.06
N ILE A 59 -28.13 -19.67 2.43
CA ILE A 59 -29.13 -20.42 3.19
C ILE A 59 -29.58 -21.66 2.40
N LEU A 60 -29.87 -21.51 1.11
CA LEU A 60 -30.29 -22.64 0.26
C LEU A 60 -29.21 -23.71 0.14
N LEU A 61 -27.94 -23.32 -0.05
CA LEU A 61 -26.82 -24.27 -0.10
C LEU A 61 -26.63 -25.01 1.22
N VAL A 62 -26.73 -24.32 2.35
CA VAL A 62 -26.62 -24.92 3.68
C VAL A 62 -27.80 -25.83 3.95
N ALA A 63 -29.04 -25.37 3.70
CA ALA A 63 -30.25 -26.16 3.86
C ALA A 63 -30.25 -27.43 3.01
N ARG A 64 -29.86 -27.31 1.72
CA ARG A 64 -29.71 -28.46 0.81
C ARG A 64 -28.72 -29.52 1.33
N ASN A 65 -27.63 -29.08 1.97
CA ASN A 65 -26.67 -29.99 2.59
C ASN A 65 -27.20 -30.63 3.87
N GLN A 66 -28.01 -29.91 4.65
CA GLN A 66 -28.66 -30.45 5.86
C GLN A 66 -29.78 -31.43 5.53
N LEU A 67 -30.59 -31.17 4.51
CA LEU A 67 -31.65 -32.07 4.04
C LEU A 67 -31.15 -33.42 3.54
N LYS A 68 -29.86 -33.57 3.25
CA LYS A 68 -29.24 -34.86 2.92
C LYS A 68 -28.97 -35.75 4.16
N GLN A 69 -29.16 -35.23 5.36
CA GLN A 69 -29.00 -35.99 6.60
C GLN A 69 -30.29 -36.71 6.95
N SER A 70 -30.22 -37.91 7.61
CA SER A 70 -31.40 -38.63 8.00
C SER A 70 -32.16 -37.89 9.13
N ILE A 71 -33.49 -37.96 9.13
CA ILE A 71 -34.35 -37.31 10.13
C ILE A 71 -33.98 -37.80 11.54
N VAL A 72 -33.63 -39.07 11.69
CA VAL A 72 -33.21 -39.68 12.96
C VAL A 72 -31.90 -39.06 13.49
N ASP A 73 -30.94 -38.77 12.61
CA ASP A 73 -29.69 -38.11 13.00
C ASP A 73 -29.92 -36.66 13.43
N LEU A 74 -30.89 -35.97 12.81
CA LEU A 74 -31.30 -34.61 13.16
C LEU A 74 -32.05 -34.56 14.50
N GLN A 75 -32.94 -35.53 14.78
CA GLN A 75 -33.70 -35.58 16.03
C GLN A 75 -32.84 -35.97 17.24
N LYS A 76 -31.84 -36.83 17.05
CA LYS A 76 -30.96 -37.27 18.15
C LYS A 76 -29.89 -36.22 18.51
N GLY A 77 -29.81 -35.10 17.85
CA GLY A 77 -28.73 -34.12 18.07
C GLY A 77 -27.33 -34.72 17.85
N ILE A 78 -27.30 -36.03 17.53
CA ILE A 78 -26.11 -36.76 17.24
C ILE A 78 -25.67 -36.30 15.85
N THR A 79 -24.93 -35.17 15.81
CA THR A 79 -24.00 -35.02 14.70
C THR A 79 -23.25 -36.35 14.66
N LYS A 80 -23.55 -37.20 13.67
CA LYS A 80 -22.77 -38.40 13.43
C LYS A 80 -21.36 -38.03 13.82
N LEU A 81 -20.82 -38.65 14.86
CA LEU A 81 -19.44 -39.01 14.87
C LEU A 81 -19.28 -39.76 13.54
N GLU A 82 -19.19 -38.99 12.45
CA GLU A 82 -18.62 -39.52 11.23
C GLU A 82 -17.36 -40.17 11.74
N THR A 83 -17.38 -41.49 11.83
CA THR A 83 -16.17 -42.24 11.62
C THR A 83 -15.64 -41.63 10.36
N ILE A 84 -14.81 -40.62 10.58
CA ILE A 84 -14.20 -39.82 9.53
C ILE A 84 -13.33 -40.84 8.81
N LYS A 85 -13.92 -41.55 7.83
CA LYS A 85 -13.15 -42.03 6.72
C LYS A 85 -12.59 -40.75 6.12
N GLN A 86 -11.42 -40.39 6.65
CA GLN A 86 -10.69 -39.19 6.27
C GLN A 86 -10.46 -39.29 4.77
N LYS A 87 -11.44 -38.81 3.98
CA LYS A 87 -11.17 -38.53 2.58
C LYS A 87 -10.03 -37.51 2.61
N LYS A 88 -8.82 -38.04 2.32
CA LYS A 88 -7.62 -37.20 2.16
C LYS A 88 -8.06 -35.98 1.35
N PRO A 89 -7.77 -34.76 1.76
CA PRO A 89 -8.25 -33.55 1.09
C PRO A 89 -7.51 -33.36 -0.24
N LYS A 90 -7.76 -34.29 -1.20
CA LYS A 90 -7.14 -34.28 -2.53
C LYS A 90 -7.34 -32.94 -3.22
N LEU A 91 -8.54 -32.34 -3.07
CA LEU A 91 -8.86 -31.04 -3.63
C LEU A 91 -7.95 -29.93 -3.05
N SER A 92 -7.77 -29.90 -1.73
CA SER A 92 -6.89 -28.88 -1.10
C SER A 92 -5.43 -29.05 -1.51
N LEU A 93 -4.98 -30.30 -1.72
CA LEU A 93 -3.63 -30.56 -2.24
C LEU A 93 -3.51 -30.03 -3.67
N VAL A 94 -4.47 -30.35 -4.54
CA VAL A 94 -4.48 -29.90 -5.93
C VAL A 94 -4.51 -28.37 -6.00
N VAL A 95 -5.40 -27.72 -5.23
CA VAL A 95 -5.50 -26.26 -5.18
C VAL A 95 -4.19 -25.64 -4.69
N SER A 96 -3.61 -26.15 -3.60
CA SER A 96 -2.35 -25.63 -3.06
C SER A 96 -1.20 -25.77 -4.07
N VAL A 97 -1.08 -26.92 -4.74
CA VAL A 97 -0.03 -27.16 -5.74
C VAL A 97 -0.24 -26.28 -6.97
N LEU A 98 -1.48 -26.16 -7.46
CA LEU A 98 -1.79 -25.29 -8.61
C LEU A 98 -1.52 -23.82 -8.30
N CYS A 99 -1.90 -23.33 -7.11
CA CYS A 99 -1.60 -21.96 -6.70
C CYS A 99 -0.10 -21.72 -6.58
N LEU A 100 0.66 -22.64 -5.99
CA LEU A 100 2.12 -22.52 -5.90
C LEU A 100 2.78 -22.58 -7.30
N ALA A 101 2.33 -23.46 -8.17
CA ALA A 101 2.80 -23.50 -9.55
C ALA A 101 2.47 -22.21 -10.30
N GLY A 102 1.25 -21.65 -10.10
CA GLY A 102 0.85 -20.36 -10.65
C GLY A 102 1.72 -19.20 -10.15
N VAL A 103 2.04 -19.14 -8.85
CA VAL A 103 2.97 -18.17 -8.28
C VAL A 103 4.35 -18.29 -8.94
N PHE A 104 4.87 -19.50 -9.07
CA PHE A 104 6.18 -19.75 -9.66
C PHE A 104 6.22 -19.33 -11.14
N LEU A 105 5.18 -19.68 -11.92
CA LEU A 105 5.05 -19.24 -13.31
C LEU A 105 4.99 -17.73 -13.43
N ILE A 106 4.18 -17.05 -12.62
CA ILE A 106 4.09 -15.60 -12.64
C ILE A 106 5.46 -14.96 -12.35
N LEU A 107 6.20 -15.46 -11.36
CA LEU A 107 7.51 -14.94 -11.00
C LEU A 107 8.56 -15.15 -12.11
N ILE A 108 8.53 -16.29 -12.82
CA ILE A 108 9.42 -16.53 -13.95
C ILE A 108 9.11 -15.58 -15.12
N PHE A 109 7.83 -15.46 -15.49
CA PHE A 109 7.43 -14.64 -16.62
C PHE A 109 7.46 -13.15 -16.33
N SER A 110 7.35 -12.73 -15.07
CA SER A 110 7.46 -11.31 -14.68
C SER A 110 8.86 -10.71 -14.89
N ASN A 111 9.89 -11.57 -14.95
CA ASN A 111 11.28 -11.11 -15.14
C ASN A 111 11.56 -10.61 -16.57
N THR A 112 10.62 -10.79 -17.51
CA THR A 112 10.74 -10.42 -18.93
C THR A 112 9.96 -9.16 -19.31
N GLY A 113 9.22 -8.55 -18.36
CA GLY A 113 8.28 -7.46 -18.62
C GLY A 113 8.85 -6.07 -18.34
N ARG A 114 8.18 -5.04 -18.89
CA ARG A 114 8.42 -3.63 -18.56
C ARG A 114 8.06 -3.38 -17.09
N GLU A 115 8.77 -2.49 -16.41
CA GLU A 115 8.56 -2.18 -14.98
C GLU A 115 7.11 -1.86 -14.60
N ARG A 116 6.36 -1.20 -15.49
CA ARG A 116 4.93 -0.92 -15.32
C ARG A 116 4.08 -2.17 -15.09
N GLU A 117 4.51 -3.31 -15.61
CA GLU A 117 3.75 -4.57 -15.58
C GLU A 117 4.07 -5.41 -14.33
N LEU A 118 5.09 -5.08 -13.53
CA LEU A 118 5.52 -5.90 -12.39
C LEU A 118 4.53 -5.89 -11.22
N PHE A 119 3.85 -4.79 -10.95
CA PHE A 119 2.93 -4.68 -9.81
C PHE A 119 1.75 -5.64 -9.89
N ILE A 120 1.12 -5.77 -11.07
CA ILE A 120 -0.04 -6.64 -11.29
C ILE A 120 0.32 -8.12 -11.10
N PRO A 121 1.41 -8.65 -11.70
CA PRO A 121 1.86 -10.02 -11.48
C PRO A 121 2.17 -10.32 -10.01
N PHE A 122 2.91 -9.45 -9.30
CA PHE A 122 3.26 -9.71 -7.91
C PHE A 122 2.06 -9.66 -6.97
N PHE A 123 1.12 -8.74 -7.18
CA PHE A 123 -0.12 -8.70 -6.42
C PHE A 123 -0.98 -9.93 -6.70
N SER A 124 -1.04 -10.39 -7.95
CA SER A 124 -1.73 -11.63 -8.33
C SER A 124 -1.06 -12.87 -7.72
N ALA A 125 0.28 -12.92 -7.72
CA ALA A 125 1.05 -13.98 -7.07
C ALA A 125 0.80 -14.01 -5.56
N GLY A 126 0.77 -12.86 -4.88
CA GLY A 126 0.43 -12.73 -3.47
C GLY A 126 -0.97 -13.25 -3.17
N SER A 127 -1.95 -12.90 -4.02
CA SER A 127 -3.34 -13.38 -3.90
C SER A 127 -3.45 -14.89 -4.11
N LEU A 128 -2.74 -15.45 -5.09
CA LEU A 128 -2.66 -16.90 -5.29
C LEU A 128 -2.00 -17.61 -4.11
N LEU A 129 -0.93 -17.03 -3.56
CA LEU A 129 -0.24 -17.57 -2.38
C LEU A 129 -1.16 -17.59 -1.16
N LEU A 130 -2.01 -16.57 -1.00
CA LEU A 130 -3.01 -16.52 0.06
C LEU A 130 -4.01 -17.68 -0.07
N ILE A 131 -4.59 -17.89 -1.26
CA ILE A 131 -5.53 -19.00 -1.52
C ILE A 131 -4.83 -20.34 -1.30
N GLY A 132 -3.63 -20.50 -1.86
CA GLY A 132 -2.81 -21.70 -1.71
C GLY A 132 -2.42 -21.98 -0.27
N GLY A 133 -2.10 -20.94 0.53
CA GLY A 133 -1.76 -21.01 1.94
C GLY A 133 -2.93 -21.48 2.80
N VAL A 134 -4.14 -20.96 2.56
CA VAL A 134 -5.36 -21.41 3.23
C VAL A 134 -5.65 -22.88 2.88
N ALA A 135 -5.52 -23.27 1.61
CA ALA A 135 -5.66 -24.68 1.18
C ALA A 135 -4.60 -25.58 1.81
N PHE A 136 -3.35 -25.10 1.92
CA PHE A 136 -2.25 -25.83 2.57
C PHE A 136 -2.49 -26.01 4.08
N THR A 137 -3.05 -25.01 4.75
CA THR A 137 -3.44 -25.14 6.16
C THR A 137 -4.42 -26.27 6.39
N ASN A 138 -5.38 -26.46 5.48
CA ASN A 138 -6.29 -27.62 5.54
C ASN A 138 -5.53 -28.96 5.47
N LEU A 139 -4.51 -29.05 4.61
CA LEU A 139 -3.66 -30.24 4.53
C LEU A 139 -2.88 -30.49 5.83
N LEU A 140 -2.30 -29.44 6.42
CA LEU A 140 -1.54 -29.54 7.67
C LEU A 140 -2.42 -29.97 8.84
N ILE A 141 -3.62 -29.38 8.96
CA ILE A 141 -4.57 -29.72 10.00
C ILE A 141 -4.93 -31.21 9.91
N VAL A 142 -5.25 -31.73 8.74
CA VAL A 142 -5.63 -33.13 8.54
C VAL A 142 -4.44 -34.08 8.78
N ARG A 143 -3.25 -33.77 8.26
CA ARG A 143 -2.05 -34.61 8.42
C ARG A 143 -1.54 -34.70 9.86
N LYS A 144 -1.62 -33.58 10.63
CA LYS A 144 -1.20 -33.58 12.05
C LYS A 144 -2.06 -34.52 12.91
N VAL A 145 -3.34 -34.70 12.60
CA VAL A 145 -4.20 -35.61 13.35
C VAL A 145 -3.79 -37.06 13.22
N ASP A 146 -3.33 -37.49 12.04
CA ASP A 146 -2.85 -38.87 11.85
C ASP A 146 -1.59 -39.16 12.70
N LYS A 147 -0.72 -38.17 12.88
CA LYS A 147 0.50 -38.29 13.70
C LYS A 147 0.23 -38.18 15.21
N VAL A 148 -0.82 -37.45 15.62
CA VAL A 148 -1.15 -37.25 17.05
C VAL A 148 -1.84 -38.47 17.68
N LYS A 149 -2.24 -39.49 16.89
CA LYS A 149 -2.79 -40.75 17.44
C LYS A 149 -1.84 -41.44 18.40
N THR A 150 -0.53 -41.21 18.28
CA THR A 150 0.54 -41.84 19.08
C THR A 150 1.24 -40.88 20.05
N ALA A 151 0.87 -39.58 20.10
CA ALA A 151 1.53 -38.58 20.92
C ALA A 151 0.88 -38.41 22.30
N LYS A 152 1.68 -37.97 23.29
CA LYS A 152 1.20 -37.62 24.65
C LYS A 152 0.03 -36.63 24.58
N LEU A 153 -1.01 -36.87 25.39
CA LEU A 153 -2.17 -36.00 25.56
C LEU A 153 -1.72 -34.67 26.19
N ASN A 154 -1.53 -33.65 25.33
CA ASN A 154 -1.32 -32.28 25.75
C ASN A 154 -2.50 -31.43 25.29
N LEU A 155 -2.86 -30.38 26.04
CA LEU A 155 -3.99 -29.47 25.74
C LEU A 155 -3.93 -28.93 24.31
N ILE A 156 -2.73 -28.60 23.80
CA ILE A 156 -2.53 -28.11 22.43
C ILE A 156 -2.89 -29.21 21.40
N ASN A 157 -2.51 -30.44 21.64
CA ASN A 157 -2.81 -31.56 20.74
C ASN A 157 -4.30 -31.86 20.68
N ILE A 158 -5.00 -31.71 21.81
CA ILE A 158 -6.46 -31.83 21.88
C ILE A 158 -7.11 -30.71 21.07
N GLY A 159 -6.63 -29.44 21.22
CA GLY A 159 -7.11 -28.29 20.46
C GLY A 159 -6.97 -28.47 18.94
N ILE A 160 -5.81 -28.97 18.47
CA ILE A 160 -5.59 -29.24 17.04
C ILE A 160 -6.56 -30.32 16.51
N ARG A 161 -6.84 -31.36 17.30
CA ARG A 161 -7.82 -32.41 16.92
C ARG A 161 -9.24 -31.85 16.79
N ASN A 162 -9.61 -30.91 17.64
CA ASN A 162 -10.92 -30.26 17.59
C ASN A 162 -11.09 -29.41 16.31
N ASN A 163 -10.03 -28.73 15.86
CA ASN A 163 -10.02 -27.96 14.61
C ASN A 163 -10.32 -28.82 13.38
N VAL A 164 -9.93 -30.10 13.37
CA VAL A 164 -10.24 -31.02 12.26
C VAL A 164 -11.71 -31.41 12.22
N ARG A 165 -12.34 -31.53 13.37
CA ARG A 165 -13.76 -31.92 13.48
C ARG A 165 -14.67 -30.90 12.78
N LYS A 166 -14.30 -29.60 12.79
CA LYS A 166 -15.05 -28.51 12.16
C LYS A 166 -14.20 -27.72 11.16
N ARG A 167 -13.48 -28.43 10.29
CA ARG A 167 -12.47 -27.89 9.37
C ARG A 167 -12.91 -26.69 8.54
N PHE A 168 -14.15 -26.65 8.03
CA PHE A 168 -14.65 -25.53 7.23
C PHE A 168 -14.72 -24.23 8.05
N ARG A 169 -15.14 -24.30 9.32
CA ARG A 169 -15.16 -23.13 10.21
C ARG A 169 -13.74 -22.67 10.54
N SER A 170 -12.84 -23.62 10.82
CA SER A 170 -11.42 -23.30 11.08
C SER A 170 -10.76 -22.63 9.87
N LEU A 171 -11.04 -23.12 8.66
CA LEU A 171 -10.53 -22.51 7.42
C LEU A 171 -11.14 -21.13 7.17
N ALA A 172 -12.43 -20.92 7.49
CA ALA A 172 -13.06 -19.61 7.37
C ALA A 172 -12.38 -18.57 8.28
N ILE A 173 -12.04 -18.96 9.52
CA ILE A 173 -11.30 -18.11 10.47
C ILE A 173 -9.92 -17.75 9.90
N VAL A 174 -9.15 -18.75 9.47
CA VAL A 174 -7.81 -18.54 8.88
C VAL A 174 -7.89 -17.66 7.63
N GLY A 175 -8.84 -17.95 6.74
CA GLY A 175 -9.00 -17.21 5.48
C GLY A 175 -9.38 -15.75 5.71
N LEU A 176 -10.31 -15.49 6.63
CA LEU A 176 -10.77 -14.12 6.94
C LEU A 176 -9.66 -13.29 7.58
N LEU A 177 -8.91 -13.87 8.53
CA LEU A 177 -7.75 -13.21 9.12
C LEU A 177 -6.64 -12.97 8.09
N ALA A 178 -6.32 -13.99 7.28
CA ALA A 178 -5.27 -13.88 6.27
C ALA A 178 -5.61 -12.82 5.21
N CYS A 179 -6.87 -12.74 4.74
CA CYS A 179 -7.31 -11.71 3.81
C CYS A 179 -7.23 -10.30 4.43
N GLY A 180 -7.71 -10.14 5.68
CA GLY A 180 -7.66 -8.85 6.35
C GLY A 180 -6.22 -8.35 6.54
N ILE A 181 -5.31 -9.22 6.97
CA ILE A 181 -3.89 -8.90 7.14
C ILE A 181 -3.24 -8.62 5.80
N PHE A 182 -3.52 -9.42 4.77
CA PHE A 182 -3.00 -9.21 3.43
C PHE A 182 -3.34 -7.80 2.92
N ILE A 183 -4.61 -7.38 3.02
CA ILE A 183 -5.05 -6.07 2.56
C ILE A 183 -4.39 -4.95 3.37
N VAL A 184 -4.45 -5.03 4.71
CA VAL A 184 -3.90 -3.99 5.60
C VAL A 184 -2.38 -3.85 5.42
N PHE A 185 -1.66 -4.97 5.31
CA PHE A 185 -0.22 -4.96 5.12
C PHE A 185 0.15 -4.48 3.70
N ALA A 186 -0.50 -4.99 2.65
CA ALA A 186 -0.21 -4.61 1.28
C ALA A 186 -0.47 -3.11 1.04
N VAL A 187 -1.55 -2.56 1.60
CA VAL A 187 -1.85 -1.13 1.53
C VAL A 187 -0.88 -0.32 2.40
N GLY A 188 -0.61 -0.79 3.63
CA GLY A 188 0.28 -0.09 4.57
C GLY A 188 1.73 -0.01 4.09
N ALA A 189 2.22 -1.05 3.42
CA ALA A 189 3.58 -1.10 2.87
C ALA A 189 3.79 -0.14 1.68
N ASN A 190 2.73 0.21 0.96
CA ASN A 190 2.79 1.16 -0.14
C ASN A 190 2.67 2.63 0.31
N ARG A 191 2.39 2.88 1.60
CA ARG A 191 2.32 4.23 2.13
C ARG A 191 3.72 4.80 2.31
N ARG A 192 4.03 5.88 1.61
CA ARG A 192 5.34 6.53 1.65
C ARG A 192 5.43 7.50 2.83
N SER A 193 6.54 7.43 3.57
CA SER A 193 6.90 8.40 4.61
C SER A 193 7.83 9.43 3.99
N LEU A 194 7.30 10.62 3.65
CA LEU A 194 8.02 11.66 2.92
C LEU A 194 8.93 12.51 3.82
N LEU A 195 8.62 12.57 5.12
CA LEU A 195 9.30 13.48 6.05
C LEU A 195 10.61 12.94 6.62
N GLN A 196 10.75 11.61 6.76
CA GLN A 196 11.88 11.02 7.50
C GLN A 196 13.22 11.07 6.77
N ASP A 197 13.20 11.30 5.44
CA ASP A 197 14.40 11.23 4.60
C ASP A 197 14.57 12.44 3.69
N ALA A 198 13.85 13.54 3.93
CA ALA A 198 13.93 14.74 3.12
C ALA A 198 15.34 15.36 3.08
N GLU A 199 16.15 15.13 4.11
CA GLU A 199 17.53 15.61 4.22
C GLU A 199 18.54 14.76 3.43
N LYS A 200 18.16 13.53 3.04
CA LYS A 200 19.07 12.65 2.32
C LYS A 200 19.19 13.07 0.87
N ARG A 201 20.42 13.11 0.36
CA ARG A 201 20.71 13.47 -1.04
C ARG A 201 20.12 12.49 -2.04
N GLU A 202 20.03 11.22 -1.67
CA GLU A 202 19.43 10.16 -2.49
C GLU A 202 17.89 10.19 -2.53
N SER A 203 17.25 11.03 -1.71
CA SER A 203 15.79 11.13 -1.64
C SER A 203 15.19 11.89 -2.83
N GLY A 204 13.87 11.88 -2.93
CA GLY A 204 13.13 12.64 -3.94
C GLY A 204 13.26 14.17 -3.85
N THR A 205 13.76 14.70 -2.73
CA THR A 205 14.13 16.11 -2.55
C THR A 205 15.55 16.41 -3.03
N GLY A 206 16.39 15.38 -3.27
CA GLY A 206 17.80 15.53 -3.57
C GLY A 206 18.61 16.11 -2.40
N GLY A 207 18.08 16.10 -1.17
CA GLY A 207 18.67 16.73 0.01
C GLY A 207 18.63 18.26 -0.03
N PHE A 208 17.87 18.87 -0.94
CA PHE A 208 17.64 20.31 -0.94
C PHE A 208 16.56 20.68 0.07
N ALA A 209 16.76 21.81 0.75
CA ALA A 209 15.85 22.29 1.78
C ALA A 209 14.63 23.00 1.16
N LEU A 210 14.84 23.85 0.14
CA LEU A 210 13.81 24.69 -0.43
C LEU A 210 13.75 24.56 -1.96
N PHE A 211 12.53 24.74 -2.48
CA PHE A 211 12.19 24.84 -3.89
C PHE A 211 11.57 26.21 -4.14
N GLY A 212 12.13 26.99 -5.04
CA GLY A 212 11.65 28.31 -5.39
C GLY A 212 11.25 28.41 -6.85
N GLU A 213 10.12 29.04 -7.10
CA GLU A 213 9.63 29.42 -8.43
C GLU A 213 9.45 30.91 -8.51
N SER A 214 9.86 31.53 -9.63
CA SER A 214 9.71 32.96 -9.88
C SER A 214 8.83 33.25 -11.09
N VAL A 215 8.02 34.29 -10.99
CA VAL A 215 7.21 34.77 -12.12
C VAL A 215 8.11 35.48 -13.14
N ILE A 216 8.99 36.37 -12.66
CA ILE A 216 9.95 37.09 -13.46
C ILE A 216 11.30 36.35 -13.43
N PRO A 217 11.96 36.12 -14.59
CA PRO A 217 13.24 35.43 -14.62
C PRO A 217 14.34 36.13 -13.80
N ILE A 218 15.06 35.33 -13.03
CA ILE A 218 16.24 35.75 -12.27
C ILE A 218 17.43 35.73 -13.24
N LEU A 219 18.00 36.90 -13.55
CA LEU A 219 19.01 37.08 -14.59
C LEU A 219 20.43 36.82 -14.11
N TYR A 220 20.74 37.12 -12.86
CA TYR A 220 22.07 36.94 -12.28
C TYR A 220 22.14 35.64 -11.49
N ASP A 221 23.30 34.99 -11.51
CA ASP A 221 23.56 33.81 -10.68
C ASP A 221 23.48 34.18 -9.17
N LEU A 222 22.58 33.55 -8.45
CA LEU A 222 22.35 33.77 -7.01
C LEU A 222 23.55 33.37 -6.14
N ASN A 223 24.47 32.55 -6.64
CA ASN A 223 25.69 32.19 -5.92
C ASN A 223 26.83 33.22 -6.14
N SER A 224 26.75 34.03 -7.19
CA SER A 224 27.76 35.04 -7.49
C SER A 224 27.66 36.25 -6.56
N GLU A 225 28.77 36.89 -6.24
CA GLU A 225 28.82 38.12 -5.46
C GLU A 225 27.94 39.22 -6.09
N LYS A 226 28.05 39.41 -7.42
CA LYS A 226 27.21 40.35 -8.14
C LYS A 226 25.71 40.05 -8.07
N GLY A 227 25.32 38.77 -8.13
CA GLY A 227 23.91 38.38 -8.03
C GLY A 227 23.39 38.60 -6.62
N ARG A 228 24.18 38.28 -5.60
CA ARG A 228 23.81 38.49 -4.18
C ARG A 228 23.66 39.96 -3.85
N ASP A 229 24.55 40.80 -4.36
CA ASP A 229 24.43 42.26 -4.17
C ASP A 229 23.20 42.82 -4.87
N PHE A 230 22.95 42.40 -6.11
CA PHE A 230 21.82 42.87 -6.91
C PHE A 230 20.47 42.51 -6.29
N TYR A 231 20.34 41.28 -5.74
CA TYR A 231 19.11 40.78 -5.12
C TYR A 231 19.09 40.96 -3.58
N THR A 232 20.04 41.65 -3.01
CA THR A 232 20.09 41.93 -1.54
C THR A 232 20.13 40.63 -0.69
N LEU A 233 20.86 39.59 -1.17
CA LEU A 233 21.02 38.28 -0.50
C LEU A 233 22.26 38.25 0.42
N ASN A 234 22.92 39.37 0.69
CA ASN A 234 24.15 39.42 1.49
C ASN A 234 23.97 39.05 2.97
N ASN A 235 22.74 39.09 3.44
CA ASN A 235 22.35 38.62 4.78
C ASN A 235 22.22 37.09 4.91
N ILE A 236 22.42 36.35 3.79
CA ILE A 236 22.43 34.91 3.76
C ILE A 236 23.88 34.43 3.59
N ASN A 237 24.34 33.53 4.45
CA ASN A 237 25.72 33.03 4.39
C ASN A 237 25.99 32.23 3.10
N ALA A 238 26.88 32.75 2.25
CA ALA A 238 27.23 32.16 0.95
C ALA A 238 27.98 30.83 1.06
N GLU A 239 28.62 30.53 2.19
CA GLU A 239 29.33 29.26 2.40
C GLU A 239 28.37 28.13 2.75
N VAL A 240 27.26 28.47 3.39
CA VAL A 240 26.26 27.52 3.92
C VAL A 240 25.10 27.32 2.96
N VAL A 241 24.63 28.41 2.31
CA VAL A 241 23.47 28.38 1.43
C VAL A 241 23.90 28.47 -0.04
N LYS A 242 23.56 27.43 -0.81
CA LYS A 242 23.86 27.33 -2.23
C LYS A 242 22.58 27.20 -3.05
N PHE A 243 22.57 27.81 -4.22
CA PHE A 243 21.46 27.78 -5.16
C PHE A 243 21.80 26.93 -6.39
N VAL A 244 20.88 26.08 -6.83
CA VAL A 244 20.94 25.43 -8.15
C VAL A 244 19.81 25.98 -8.99
N SER A 245 20.15 26.70 -10.05
CA SER A 245 19.20 27.45 -10.87
C SER A 245 18.82 26.67 -12.14
N PHE A 246 17.55 26.78 -12.55
CA PHE A 246 17.00 26.12 -13.73
C PHE A 246 16.32 27.14 -14.65
N ARG A 247 16.58 27.02 -15.96
CA ARG A 247 15.80 27.70 -16.99
C ARG A 247 14.53 26.92 -17.25
N VAL A 248 13.44 27.59 -17.54
CA VAL A 248 12.12 26.97 -17.70
C VAL A 248 11.51 27.35 -19.04
N LYS A 249 11.10 26.36 -19.83
CA LYS A 249 10.21 26.49 -20.97
C LYS A 249 8.87 25.87 -20.61
N GLU A 250 7.85 26.69 -20.54
CA GLU A 250 6.50 26.25 -20.20
C GLU A 250 6.01 25.16 -21.16
N GLY A 251 5.25 24.24 -20.62
CA GLY A 251 4.66 23.11 -21.31
C GLY A 251 3.46 22.59 -20.55
N ASP A 252 2.97 21.43 -20.94
CA ASP A 252 1.84 20.79 -20.27
C ASP A 252 2.29 20.21 -18.92
N ASP A 253 1.39 20.24 -17.93
CA ASP A 253 1.64 19.58 -16.64
C ASP A 253 1.56 18.07 -16.80
N ALA A 254 2.70 17.40 -16.69
CA ALA A 254 2.83 15.94 -16.75
C ALA A 254 2.93 15.29 -15.36
N SER A 255 2.63 16.04 -14.30
CA SER A 255 2.66 15.52 -12.92
C SER A 255 1.54 14.50 -12.67
N CYS A 256 1.67 13.76 -11.56
CA CYS A 256 0.63 12.82 -11.11
C CYS A 256 -0.71 13.52 -10.76
N LEU A 257 -0.75 14.83 -10.70
CA LEU A 257 -1.95 15.63 -10.46
C LEU A 257 -2.80 15.79 -11.73
N ASN A 258 -2.20 15.62 -12.92
CA ASN A 258 -2.90 15.66 -14.21
C ASN A 258 -3.24 14.23 -14.67
N LEU A 259 -4.53 13.95 -14.84
CA LEU A 259 -5.02 12.65 -15.30
C LEU A 259 -4.97 12.47 -16.83
N ASN A 260 -4.67 13.53 -17.58
CA ASN A 260 -4.60 13.49 -19.04
C ASN A 260 -3.20 13.06 -19.52
N ARG A 261 -3.15 12.40 -20.68
CA ARG A 261 -1.87 12.14 -21.36
C ARG A 261 -1.31 13.44 -21.93
N VAL A 262 -0.04 13.67 -21.62
CA VAL A 262 0.69 14.88 -21.99
C VAL A 262 1.65 14.57 -23.14
N SER A 263 1.70 15.47 -24.12
CA SER A 263 2.61 15.33 -25.28
C SER A 263 3.91 16.11 -25.11
N THR A 264 3.84 17.28 -24.51
CA THR A 264 4.94 18.24 -24.38
C THR A 264 5.06 18.76 -22.96
N PRO A 265 5.63 17.96 -22.03
CA PRO A 265 5.89 18.40 -20.66
C PRO A 265 6.72 19.66 -20.58
N GLN A 266 6.63 20.34 -19.44
CA GLN A 266 7.52 21.47 -19.12
C GLN A 266 8.98 21.04 -19.22
N LEU A 267 9.79 21.85 -19.93
CA LEU A 267 11.21 21.59 -20.12
C LEU A 267 12.04 22.49 -19.23
N ILE A 268 12.95 21.89 -18.47
CA ILE A 268 13.88 22.62 -17.60
C ILE A 268 15.33 22.36 -17.99
N GLY A 269 16.11 23.44 -18.03
CA GLY A 269 17.54 23.40 -18.34
C GLY A 269 18.38 23.64 -17.09
N VAL A 270 19.30 22.73 -16.79
CA VAL A 270 20.19 22.80 -15.63
C VAL A 270 21.64 22.50 -16.02
N ASN A 271 22.58 22.98 -15.22
CA ASN A 271 23.96 22.52 -15.28
C ASN A 271 24.10 21.20 -14.53
N PRO A 272 24.24 20.04 -15.19
CA PRO A 272 24.23 18.74 -14.55
C PRO A 272 25.38 18.53 -13.57
N ASN A 273 26.49 19.27 -13.72
CA ASN A 273 27.65 19.17 -12.83
C ASN A 273 27.31 19.59 -11.37
N GLU A 274 26.34 20.49 -11.19
CA GLU A 274 25.93 20.92 -9.85
C GLU A 274 25.18 19.82 -9.11
N LEU A 275 24.37 19.05 -9.83
CA LEU A 275 23.63 17.91 -9.28
C LEU A 275 24.53 16.67 -9.12
N SER A 276 25.45 16.44 -10.07
CA SER A 276 26.41 15.33 -10.04
C SER A 276 27.38 15.45 -8.86
N LYS A 277 28.00 16.63 -8.64
CA LYS A 277 28.90 16.87 -7.51
C LYS A 277 28.26 16.63 -6.15
N ARG A 278 26.97 16.82 -6.09
CA ARG A 278 26.17 16.62 -4.88
C ARG A 278 25.66 15.20 -4.70
N GLU A 279 25.75 14.39 -5.76
CA GLU A 279 25.11 13.06 -5.83
C GLU A 279 23.61 13.13 -5.48
N SER A 280 22.96 14.21 -5.95
CA SER A 280 21.57 14.48 -5.63
C SER A 280 20.63 13.60 -6.46
N PHE A 281 19.58 13.12 -5.82
CA PHE A 281 18.54 12.24 -6.36
C PHE A 281 19.03 10.84 -6.72
N SER A 282 18.18 9.85 -6.56
CA SER A 282 18.43 8.47 -7.00
C SER A 282 17.73 8.19 -8.33
N PHE A 283 18.33 7.30 -9.11
CA PHE A 283 17.80 6.84 -10.39
C PHE A 283 17.19 5.45 -10.22
N VAL A 284 15.98 5.27 -10.74
CA VAL A 284 15.32 3.95 -10.80
C VAL A 284 15.86 3.16 -12.00
N LYS A 285 16.05 3.87 -13.13
CA LYS A 285 16.49 3.26 -14.38
C LYS A 285 17.27 4.25 -15.22
N THR A 286 18.31 3.73 -15.85
CA THR A 286 19.11 4.46 -16.85
C THR A 286 19.25 3.61 -18.10
N THR A 287 19.63 4.23 -19.24
CA THR A 287 20.04 3.48 -20.43
C THR A 287 21.41 2.86 -20.20
N GLU A 288 21.75 1.80 -20.93
CA GLU A 288 23.02 1.08 -20.80
C GLU A 288 24.27 1.97 -21.07
N GLU A 289 24.08 3.06 -21.77
CA GLU A 289 25.13 4.02 -22.13
C GLU A 289 25.50 4.98 -20.99
N VAL A 290 24.70 5.01 -19.91
CA VAL A 290 24.86 5.93 -18.77
C VAL A 290 25.75 5.29 -17.70
N ASN A 291 26.79 6.03 -17.27
CA ASN A 291 27.62 5.59 -16.15
C ASN A 291 26.79 5.57 -14.85
N PRO A 292 26.64 4.42 -14.18
CA PRO A 292 25.88 4.32 -12.94
C PRO A 292 26.42 5.18 -11.77
N GLU A 293 27.73 5.48 -11.78
CA GLU A 293 28.37 6.29 -10.72
C GLU A 293 28.11 7.79 -10.88
N SER A 294 27.84 8.25 -12.11
CA SER A 294 27.58 9.66 -12.41
C SER A 294 26.44 9.81 -13.42
N PRO A 295 25.20 9.43 -13.08
CA PRO A 295 24.10 9.39 -14.04
C PRO A 295 23.72 10.76 -14.62
N TRP A 296 23.94 11.85 -13.87
CA TRP A 296 23.69 13.22 -14.34
C TRP A 296 24.58 13.63 -15.50
N GLU A 297 25.78 13.07 -15.63
CA GLU A 297 26.69 13.36 -16.73
C GLU A 297 26.18 12.90 -18.09
N ALA A 298 25.19 12.00 -18.11
CA ALA A 298 24.51 11.60 -19.33
C ALA A 298 23.87 12.79 -20.08
N LEU A 299 23.50 13.86 -19.38
CA LEU A 299 22.99 15.09 -20.01
C LEU A 299 24.08 15.87 -20.79
N ASN A 300 25.37 15.66 -20.49
CA ASN A 300 26.48 16.28 -21.18
C ASN A 300 26.80 15.61 -22.52
N GLN A 301 26.23 14.46 -22.84
CA GLN A 301 26.50 13.70 -24.04
C GLN A 301 25.87 14.36 -25.27
N ASP A 302 26.63 14.61 -26.30
CA ASP A 302 26.13 15.02 -27.60
C ASP A 302 25.70 13.78 -28.40
N LEU A 303 24.42 13.44 -28.37
CA LEU A 303 23.87 12.29 -29.12
C LEU A 303 23.81 12.62 -30.62
N SER A 304 23.27 13.80 -30.99
CA SER A 304 23.29 14.40 -32.33
C SER A 304 22.67 15.81 -32.28
N GLU A 305 22.79 16.60 -33.37
CA GLU A 305 22.13 17.92 -33.43
C GLU A 305 20.61 17.89 -33.29
N GLU A 306 19.98 16.75 -33.59
CA GLU A 306 18.52 16.55 -33.57
C GLU A 306 18.03 15.75 -32.36
N VAL A 307 18.93 15.12 -31.58
CA VAL A 307 18.58 14.30 -30.41
C VAL A 307 19.34 14.78 -29.19
N ILE A 308 18.63 15.24 -28.18
CA ILE A 308 19.16 15.74 -26.91
C ILE A 308 18.83 14.73 -25.79
N PRO A 309 19.78 14.41 -24.90
CA PRO A 309 19.48 13.58 -23.73
C PRO A 309 18.60 14.34 -22.74
N GLY A 310 17.64 13.63 -22.12
CA GLY A 310 16.76 14.17 -21.10
C GLY A 310 16.54 13.18 -19.96
N ILE A 311 16.37 13.70 -18.77
CA ILE A 311 16.04 12.95 -17.56
C ILE A 311 14.68 13.43 -17.08
N ALA A 312 13.84 12.51 -16.57
CA ALA A 312 12.55 12.84 -15.97
C ALA A 312 12.27 11.93 -14.78
N ASP A 313 11.24 12.25 -14.02
CA ASP A 313 10.77 11.34 -12.98
C ASP A 313 10.23 10.05 -13.60
N GLN A 314 10.55 8.89 -12.99
CA GLN A 314 10.11 7.59 -13.49
C GLN A 314 8.59 7.47 -13.55
N THR A 315 7.88 8.08 -12.61
CA THR A 315 6.41 8.08 -12.60
C THR A 315 5.84 8.88 -13.77
N VAL A 316 6.47 10.00 -14.12
CA VAL A 316 6.12 10.82 -15.29
C VAL A 316 6.34 10.05 -16.58
N ILE A 317 7.51 9.40 -16.72
CA ILE A 317 7.85 8.59 -17.90
C ILE A 317 6.80 7.51 -18.13
N VAL A 318 6.48 6.76 -17.07
CA VAL A 318 5.60 5.58 -17.17
C VAL A 318 4.13 5.96 -17.26
N TRP A 319 3.66 6.84 -16.38
CA TRP A 319 2.22 7.12 -16.23
C TRP A 319 1.76 8.35 -16.99
N GLY A 320 2.51 9.46 -16.92
CA GLY A 320 2.17 10.71 -17.61
C GLY A 320 2.35 10.60 -19.13
N LEU A 321 3.49 10.05 -19.56
CA LEU A 321 3.85 9.97 -20.97
C LEU A 321 3.53 8.61 -21.62
N GLY A 322 3.36 7.54 -20.83
CA GLY A 322 3.17 6.18 -21.35
C GLY A 322 4.40 5.64 -22.09
N LYS A 323 5.59 6.09 -21.70
CA LYS A 323 6.90 5.81 -22.32
C LYS A 323 7.77 4.95 -21.39
N SER A 324 8.96 4.61 -21.89
CA SER A 324 10.02 3.93 -21.15
C SER A 324 11.32 4.70 -21.26
N VAL A 325 12.26 4.48 -20.33
CA VAL A 325 13.63 4.97 -20.47
C VAL A 325 14.22 4.38 -21.75
N GLY A 326 14.83 5.22 -22.59
CA GLY A 326 15.28 4.93 -23.94
C GLY A 326 14.38 5.47 -25.06
N ASP A 327 13.09 5.74 -24.77
CA ASP A 327 12.15 6.32 -25.74
C ASP A 327 12.44 7.82 -25.99
N THR A 328 11.83 8.35 -27.05
CA THR A 328 12.00 9.74 -27.45
C THR A 328 10.69 10.54 -27.36
N LEU A 329 10.84 11.84 -27.05
CA LEU A 329 9.80 12.86 -27.10
C LEU A 329 10.13 13.85 -28.21
N ILE A 330 9.11 14.42 -28.84
CA ILE A 330 9.27 15.41 -29.92
C ILE A 330 8.96 16.80 -29.34
N TYR A 331 9.90 17.72 -29.49
CA TYR A 331 9.74 19.13 -29.14
C TYR A 331 10.01 20.01 -30.35
N VAL A 332 9.58 21.27 -30.27
CA VAL A 332 9.80 22.27 -31.33
C VAL A 332 10.59 23.42 -30.71
N ASP A 333 11.70 23.82 -31.39
CA ASP A 333 12.51 24.95 -30.98
C ASP A 333 11.85 26.31 -31.34
N GLU A 334 12.43 27.41 -30.94
CA GLU A 334 11.91 28.76 -31.24
C GLU A 334 11.81 29.08 -32.74
N ARG A 335 12.55 28.37 -33.57
CA ARG A 335 12.55 28.54 -35.04
C ARG A 335 11.53 27.66 -35.74
N GLY A 336 10.73 26.91 -34.97
CA GLY A 336 9.73 25.96 -35.50
C GLY A 336 10.33 24.63 -35.99
N LYS A 337 11.65 24.37 -35.74
CA LYS A 337 12.30 23.11 -36.12
C LYS A 337 12.05 22.06 -35.03
N SER A 338 11.58 20.90 -35.43
CA SER A 338 11.39 19.76 -34.51
C SER A 338 12.72 19.13 -34.12
N PHE A 339 12.84 18.75 -32.84
CA PHE A 339 13.96 17.96 -32.32
C PHE A 339 13.43 16.90 -31.35
N LYS A 340 14.29 15.92 -31.06
CA LYS A 340 13.90 14.79 -30.18
C LYS A 340 14.65 14.89 -28.85
N ILE A 341 13.95 14.57 -27.75
CA ILE A 341 14.56 14.36 -26.45
C ILE A 341 14.51 12.86 -26.16
N ARG A 342 15.67 12.22 -26.02
CA ARG A 342 15.80 10.82 -25.62
C ARG A 342 15.85 10.74 -24.11
N LEU A 343 14.95 9.99 -23.50
CA LEU A 343 14.90 9.77 -22.06
C LEU A 343 16.02 8.81 -21.65
N VAL A 344 17.10 9.34 -21.10
CA VAL A 344 18.29 8.55 -20.73
C VAL A 344 18.26 8.07 -19.28
N GLY A 345 17.43 8.68 -18.42
CA GLY A 345 17.29 8.31 -17.00
C GLY A 345 15.93 8.64 -16.42
N GLY A 346 15.50 7.82 -15.47
CA GLY A 346 14.29 7.99 -14.67
C GLY A 346 14.63 8.19 -13.20
N LEU A 347 14.25 9.34 -12.61
CA LEU A 347 14.45 9.67 -11.19
C LEU A 347 13.43 8.93 -10.30
N ALA A 348 13.85 8.62 -9.08
CA ALA A 348 13.01 8.00 -8.08
C ALA A 348 12.16 9.04 -7.34
N ASN A 349 10.88 9.17 -7.73
CA ASN A 349 9.87 9.97 -7.02
C ASN A 349 10.39 11.36 -6.58
N SER A 350 10.78 12.17 -7.56
CA SER A 350 11.48 13.44 -7.34
C SER A 350 10.50 14.63 -7.29
N ILE A 351 11.01 15.78 -6.79
CA ILE A 351 10.30 17.07 -6.84
C ILE A 351 10.13 17.60 -8.28
N PHE A 352 10.76 16.97 -9.27
CA PHE A 352 10.68 17.33 -10.69
C PHE A 352 9.54 16.62 -11.43
N GLN A 353 8.55 16.08 -10.72
CA GLN A 353 7.36 15.53 -11.36
C GLN A 353 6.70 16.60 -12.23
N GLY A 354 6.40 16.23 -13.47
CA GLY A 354 5.87 17.16 -14.47
C GLY A 354 6.91 17.75 -15.41
N ASN A 355 8.20 17.62 -15.13
CA ASN A 355 9.28 18.25 -15.86
C ASN A 355 10.18 17.25 -16.59
N ILE A 356 10.73 17.69 -17.73
CA ILE A 356 11.85 17.03 -18.41
C ILE A 356 13.09 17.88 -18.22
N ILE A 357 14.14 17.27 -17.71
CA ILE A 357 15.43 17.93 -17.40
C ILE A 357 16.38 17.71 -18.55
N ILE A 358 16.95 18.78 -19.09
CA ILE A 358 18.00 18.73 -20.12
C ILE A 358 19.20 19.60 -19.72
N TYR A 359 20.30 19.47 -20.43
CA TYR A 359 21.47 20.31 -20.24
C TYR A 359 21.16 21.77 -20.58
N GLU A 360 21.56 22.70 -19.72
CA GLU A 360 21.34 24.14 -19.92
C GLU A 360 21.90 24.66 -21.24
N LYS A 361 23.09 24.21 -21.68
CA LYS A 361 23.67 24.63 -22.97
C LYS A 361 22.79 24.19 -24.15
N ALA A 362 22.23 22.98 -24.11
CA ALA A 362 21.31 22.50 -25.13
C ALA A 362 20.01 23.29 -25.10
N PHE A 363 19.52 23.63 -23.90
CA PHE A 363 18.33 24.46 -23.69
C PHE A 363 18.50 25.84 -24.35
N ILE A 364 19.61 26.54 -24.06
CA ILE A 364 19.91 27.88 -24.65
C ILE A 364 20.03 27.81 -26.18
N LYS A 365 20.64 26.75 -26.75
CA LYS A 365 20.73 26.54 -28.18
C LYS A 365 19.37 26.44 -28.87
N LYS A 366 18.37 25.83 -28.19
CA LYS A 366 17.01 25.61 -28.70
C LYS A 366 16.06 26.78 -28.41
N TYR A 367 16.25 27.46 -27.29
CA TYR A 367 15.39 28.55 -26.80
C TYR A 367 16.24 29.77 -26.38
N PRO A 368 16.92 30.43 -27.31
CA PRO A 368 17.83 31.54 -27.03
C PRO A 368 17.14 32.79 -26.45
N SER A 369 15.85 33.00 -26.71
CA SER A 369 15.11 34.14 -26.14
C SER A 369 14.77 33.98 -24.66
N ILE A 370 14.77 32.74 -24.13
CA ILE A 370 14.49 32.48 -22.72
C ILE A 370 15.77 32.77 -21.90
N SER A 371 15.84 33.98 -21.33
CA SER A 371 16.94 34.41 -20.48
C SER A 371 16.62 34.26 -19.01
N GLY A 372 17.67 34.00 -18.19
CA GLY A 372 17.51 33.84 -16.73
C GLY A 372 16.92 32.51 -16.29
N SER A 373 16.77 32.35 -14.99
CA SER A 373 16.23 31.16 -14.33
C SER A 373 14.89 31.50 -13.70
N ARG A 374 13.93 30.58 -13.75
CA ARG A 374 12.62 30.76 -13.10
C ARG A 374 12.35 29.72 -12.00
N LEU A 375 13.20 28.73 -11.89
CA LEU A 375 13.14 27.72 -10.86
C LEU A 375 14.54 27.59 -10.23
N PHE A 376 14.58 27.40 -8.92
CA PHE A 376 15.83 27.15 -8.21
C PHE A 376 15.63 26.26 -7.00
N LEU A 377 16.64 25.46 -6.70
CA LEU A 377 16.73 24.68 -5.47
C LEU A 377 17.72 25.33 -4.52
N VAL A 378 17.43 25.28 -3.23
CA VAL A 378 18.29 25.83 -2.19
C VAL A 378 18.82 24.71 -1.31
N ASP A 379 20.14 24.60 -1.27
CA ASP A 379 20.86 23.79 -0.30
C ASP A 379 21.08 24.63 0.95
N ALA A 380 20.42 24.27 2.04
CA ALA A 380 20.48 24.98 3.29
C ALA A 380 20.30 24.01 4.48
N PRO A 381 20.77 24.37 5.69
CA PRO A 381 20.51 23.59 6.89
C PRO A 381 19.01 23.50 7.19
N PHE A 382 18.48 22.30 7.36
CA PHE A 382 17.06 22.07 7.63
C PHE A 382 16.51 22.80 8.85
N PRO A 383 17.25 22.95 9.98
CA PRO A 383 16.79 23.72 11.13
C PRO A 383 16.55 25.23 10.87
N GLU A 384 17.18 25.78 9.81
CA GLU A 384 17.11 27.21 9.49
C GLU A 384 16.16 27.52 8.31
N ILE A 385 15.40 26.53 7.84
CA ILE A 385 14.53 26.63 6.64
C ILE A 385 13.61 27.84 6.73
N GLU A 386 12.98 28.06 7.89
CA GLU A 386 11.96 29.10 8.06
C GLU A 386 12.55 30.51 7.96
N ASP A 387 13.72 30.76 8.58
CA ASP A 387 14.46 32.03 8.51
C ASP A 387 15.00 32.28 7.08
N ILE A 388 15.58 31.25 6.46
CA ILE A 388 16.11 31.34 5.10
C ILE A 388 14.98 31.59 4.09
N THR A 389 13.84 30.94 4.24
CA THR A 389 12.65 31.14 3.40
C THR A 389 12.19 32.59 3.45
N GLN A 390 12.07 33.16 4.67
CA GLN A 390 11.67 34.56 4.84
C GLN A 390 12.66 35.53 4.18
N LYS A 391 13.96 35.31 4.37
CA LYS A 391 15.02 36.15 3.77
C LYS A 391 15.01 36.09 2.24
N ILE A 392 14.86 34.89 1.63
CA ILE A 392 14.81 34.72 0.17
C ILE A 392 13.53 35.35 -0.37
N THR A 393 12.38 35.11 0.25
CA THR A 393 11.09 35.68 -0.19
C THR A 393 11.12 37.19 -0.17
N TRP A 394 11.70 37.78 0.87
CA TRP A 394 11.85 39.24 0.96
C TRP A 394 12.81 39.80 -0.08
N ALA A 395 13.97 39.14 -0.26
CA ALA A 395 15.00 39.57 -1.20
C ALA A 395 14.58 39.50 -2.67
N LEU A 396 13.76 38.50 -3.01
CA LEU A 396 13.29 38.24 -4.37
C LEU A 396 11.80 38.58 -4.57
N GLN A 397 11.22 39.41 -3.72
CA GLN A 397 9.80 39.80 -3.79
C GLN A 397 9.41 40.45 -5.12
N ASP A 398 10.31 41.25 -5.71
CA ASP A 398 10.08 41.95 -6.98
C ASP A 398 10.07 40.97 -8.17
N GLN A 399 10.63 39.77 -8.02
CA GLN A 399 10.58 38.68 -9.01
C GLN A 399 9.34 37.82 -8.87
N GLY A 400 8.48 38.09 -7.87
CA GLY A 400 7.30 37.28 -7.59
C GLY A 400 7.66 35.84 -7.23
N VAL A 401 8.60 35.67 -6.31
CA VAL A 401 9.11 34.35 -5.91
C VAL A 401 8.18 33.71 -4.90
N ASP A 402 7.81 32.45 -5.15
CA ASP A 402 7.22 31.54 -4.19
C ASP A 402 8.27 30.50 -3.77
N VAL A 403 8.52 30.42 -2.46
CA VAL A 403 9.52 29.51 -1.87
C VAL A 403 8.81 28.54 -0.93
N THR A 404 8.92 27.26 -1.24
CA THR A 404 8.31 26.19 -0.44
C THR A 404 9.36 25.16 -0.01
N PRO A 405 9.23 24.55 1.18
CA PRO A 405 10.06 23.41 1.54
C PRO A 405 9.93 22.28 0.52
N THR A 406 11.05 21.66 0.13
CA THR A 406 11.07 20.59 -0.88
C THR A 406 10.23 19.40 -0.45
N TYR A 407 10.18 19.09 0.85
CA TYR A 407 9.35 18.00 1.38
C TYR A 407 7.85 18.27 1.20
N ASP A 408 7.41 19.54 1.29
CA ASP A 408 6.01 19.91 1.05
C ASP A 408 5.65 19.77 -0.44
N ARG A 409 6.58 20.18 -1.32
CA ARG A 409 6.42 19.97 -2.77
C ARG A 409 6.30 18.48 -3.12
N LEU A 410 7.18 17.66 -2.58
CA LEU A 410 7.13 16.21 -2.76
C LEU A 410 5.85 15.58 -2.17
N ALA A 411 5.42 16.10 -1.00
CA ALA A 411 4.20 15.68 -0.36
C ALA A 411 2.95 15.97 -1.21
N GLN A 412 2.89 17.12 -1.89
CA GLN A 412 1.77 17.47 -2.79
C GLN A 412 1.57 16.41 -3.88
N PHE A 413 2.64 15.94 -4.52
CA PHE A 413 2.54 14.91 -5.56
C PHE A 413 2.07 13.56 -5.01
N SER A 414 2.51 13.19 -3.81
CA SER A 414 2.13 11.92 -3.17
C SER A 414 0.83 12.00 -2.37
N GLN A 415 0.27 13.19 -2.21
CA GLN A 415 -0.87 13.45 -1.35
C GLN A 415 -2.13 12.70 -1.79
N VAL A 416 -2.41 12.71 -3.09
CA VAL A 416 -3.57 12.00 -3.67
C VAL A 416 -3.43 10.49 -3.46
N GLU A 417 -2.26 9.93 -3.79
CA GLU A 417 -1.96 8.51 -3.60
C GLU A 417 -2.06 8.10 -2.13
N ASN A 418 -1.39 8.82 -1.23
CA ASN A 418 -1.43 8.55 0.21
C ASN A 418 -2.84 8.66 0.80
N THR A 419 -3.69 9.50 0.25
CA THR A 419 -5.09 9.61 0.67
C THR A 419 -5.88 8.37 0.31
N TYR A 420 -5.79 7.92 -0.94
CA TYR A 420 -6.43 6.68 -1.36
C TYR A 420 -5.93 5.49 -0.53
N LEU A 421 -4.62 5.38 -0.32
CA LEU A 421 -4.03 4.34 0.53
C LEU A 421 -4.56 4.42 1.97
N SER A 422 -4.72 5.63 2.52
CA SER A 422 -5.28 5.83 3.87
C SER A 422 -6.75 5.39 3.96
N ILE A 423 -7.55 5.70 2.93
CA ILE A 423 -8.96 5.25 2.86
C ILE A 423 -9.02 3.73 2.80
N PHE A 424 -8.22 3.09 1.95
CA PHE A 424 -8.16 1.63 1.86
C PHE A 424 -7.65 0.99 3.14
N LEU A 425 -6.68 1.61 3.82
CA LEU A 425 -6.18 1.14 5.12
C LEU A 425 -7.28 1.17 6.18
N ILE A 426 -8.04 2.27 6.27
CA ILE A 426 -9.18 2.39 7.19
C ILE A 426 -10.23 1.33 6.86
N LEU A 427 -10.58 1.17 5.58
CA LEU A 427 -11.55 0.17 5.14
C LEU A 427 -11.08 -1.25 5.45
N GLY A 428 -9.82 -1.57 5.18
CA GLY A 428 -9.19 -2.84 5.51
C GLY A 428 -9.19 -3.12 7.02
N THR A 429 -8.88 -2.10 7.83
CA THR A 429 -8.91 -2.19 9.30
C THR A 429 -10.33 -2.43 9.82
N PHE A 430 -11.33 -1.73 9.29
CA PHE A 430 -12.73 -1.99 9.60
C PHE A 430 -13.14 -3.42 9.24
N GLY A 431 -12.78 -3.89 8.06
CA GLY A 431 -13.01 -5.27 7.63
C GLY A 431 -12.40 -6.29 8.60
N LEU A 432 -11.19 -6.00 9.09
CA LEU A 432 -10.49 -6.84 10.05
C LEU A 432 -11.17 -6.83 11.44
N ILE A 433 -11.65 -5.69 11.91
CA ILE A 433 -12.39 -5.57 13.17
C ILE A 433 -13.71 -6.34 13.08
N LEU A 434 -14.49 -6.11 12.03
CA LEU A 434 -15.75 -6.84 11.80
C LEU A 434 -15.52 -8.33 11.66
N GLY A 435 -14.44 -8.72 10.96
CA GLY A 435 -14.01 -10.10 10.85
C GLY A 435 -13.68 -10.73 12.20
N SER A 436 -12.97 -10.02 13.08
CA SER A 436 -12.64 -10.49 14.44
C SER A 436 -13.88 -10.68 15.31
N ILE A 437 -14.85 -9.77 15.20
CA ILE A 437 -16.16 -9.92 15.87
C ILE A 437 -16.88 -11.17 15.35
N GLY A 438 -16.87 -11.37 14.02
CA GLY A 438 -17.43 -12.58 13.39
C GLY A 438 -16.77 -13.85 13.90
N ILE A 439 -15.43 -13.84 14.05
CA ILE A 439 -14.69 -14.95 14.66
C ILE A 439 -15.14 -15.21 16.10
N SER A 440 -15.30 -14.15 16.91
CA SER A 440 -15.78 -14.27 18.30
C SER A 440 -17.15 -14.95 18.37
N ILE A 441 -18.07 -14.60 17.47
CA ILE A 441 -19.39 -15.23 17.36
C ILE A 441 -19.26 -16.72 16.99
N ILE A 442 -18.40 -17.05 16.04
CA ILE A 442 -18.13 -18.44 15.62
C ILE A 442 -17.56 -19.24 16.79
N ILE A 443 -16.63 -18.66 17.56
CA ILE A 443 -16.04 -19.28 18.74
C ILE A 443 -17.13 -19.52 19.80
N GLY A 444 -17.92 -18.50 20.11
CA GLY A 444 -19.04 -18.61 21.07
C GLY A 444 -20.01 -19.71 20.68
N ARG A 445 -20.40 -19.81 19.43
CA ARG A 445 -21.25 -20.89 18.90
C ARG A 445 -20.58 -22.26 19.03
N ASN A 446 -19.27 -22.37 18.69
CA ASN A 446 -18.54 -23.63 18.84
C ASN A 446 -18.56 -24.14 20.27
N ILE A 447 -18.39 -23.23 21.25
CA ILE A 447 -18.39 -23.56 22.67
C ILE A 447 -19.80 -23.97 23.09
N SER A 448 -20.85 -23.24 22.66
CA SER A 448 -22.25 -23.59 22.97
C SER A 448 -22.63 -24.97 22.44
N GLU A 449 -22.17 -25.35 21.23
CA GLU A 449 -22.43 -26.68 20.67
C GLU A 449 -21.67 -27.81 21.39
N ARG A 450 -20.69 -27.49 22.24
CA ARG A 450 -19.81 -28.42 22.96
C ARG A 450 -19.96 -28.31 24.49
N GLN A 451 -21.05 -27.66 24.96
CA GLN A 451 -21.25 -27.45 26.41
C GLN A 451 -21.27 -28.77 27.20
N GLY A 452 -21.87 -29.83 26.66
CA GLY A 452 -21.88 -31.16 27.29
C GLY A 452 -20.45 -31.76 27.41
N GLU A 453 -19.63 -31.69 26.33
CA GLU A 453 -18.24 -32.16 26.39
C GLU A 453 -17.39 -31.37 27.42
N LEU A 454 -17.60 -30.04 27.48
CA LEU A 454 -16.87 -29.18 28.42
C LEU A 454 -17.34 -29.39 29.88
N ALA A 455 -18.63 -29.64 30.07
CA ALA A 455 -19.21 -29.99 31.37
C ALA A 455 -18.69 -31.34 31.88
N LEU A 456 -18.53 -32.31 30.99
CA LEU A 456 -17.93 -33.61 31.31
C LEU A 456 -16.44 -33.46 31.71
N LEU A 457 -15.66 -32.65 31.00
CA LEU A 457 -14.28 -32.32 31.38
C LEU A 457 -14.23 -31.66 32.76
N HIS A 458 -15.20 -30.78 33.05
CA HIS A 458 -15.28 -30.12 34.36
C HIS A 458 -15.62 -31.11 35.48
N SER A 459 -16.52 -32.06 35.24
CA SER A 459 -16.91 -33.10 36.22
C SER A 459 -15.76 -34.10 36.50
N VAL A 460 -14.86 -34.33 35.53
CA VAL A 460 -13.65 -35.18 35.70
C VAL A 460 -12.50 -34.42 36.39
N GLY A 461 -12.70 -33.13 36.76
CA GLY A 461 -11.73 -32.36 37.57
C GLY A 461 -10.92 -31.30 36.83
N PHE A 462 -11.21 -31.04 35.55
CA PHE A 462 -10.59 -29.89 34.86
C PHE A 462 -11.16 -28.58 35.42
N ASN A 463 -10.28 -27.72 35.92
CA ASN A 463 -10.67 -26.40 36.37
C ASN A 463 -11.04 -25.46 35.21
N ARG A 464 -11.80 -24.38 35.50
CA ARG A 464 -12.24 -23.41 34.49
C ARG A 464 -11.07 -22.81 33.70
N LYS A 465 -9.89 -22.59 34.33
CA LYS A 465 -8.68 -22.07 33.65
C LYS A 465 -8.11 -23.08 32.65
N ALA A 466 -8.16 -24.36 32.94
CA ALA A 466 -7.70 -25.40 31.99
C ALA A 466 -8.61 -25.47 30.76
N ILE A 467 -9.93 -25.34 30.95
CA ILE A 467 -10.92 -25.31 29.88
C ILE A 467 -10.70 -24.04 29.00
N GLN A 468 -10.48 -22.87 29.62
CA GLN A 468 -10.16 -21.64 28.89
C GLN A 468 -8.86 -21.81 28.10
N SER A 469 -7.81 -22.36 28.70
CA SER A 469 -6.54 -22.63 28.03
C SER A 469 -6.69 -23.58 26.83
N LEU A 470 -7.55 -24.58 26.95
CA LEU A 470 -7.87 -25.50 25.85
C LEU A 470 -8.52 -24.73 24.68
N ILE A 471 -9.52 -23.92 24.97
CA ILE A 471 -10.22 -23.11 23.94
C ILE A 471 -9.26 -22.10 23.30
N LEU A 472 -8.46 -21.40 24.13
CA LEU A 472 -7.45 -20.45 23.64
C LEU A 472 -6.42 -21.14 22.76
N SER A 473 -5.89 -22.31 23.16
CA SER A 473 -4.91 -23.04 22.34
C SER A 473 -5.47 -23.49 21.00
N GLU A 474 -6.75 -23.91 20.97
CA GLU A 474 -7.45 -24.30 19.74
C GLU A 474 -7.50 -23.14 18.73
N HIS A 475 -7.86 -21.93 19.20
CA HIS A 475 -8.06 -20.79 18.31
C HIS A 475 -6.77 -20.00 18.03
N SER A 476 -5.80 -20.02 18.97
CA SER A 476 -4.49 -19.40 18.75
C SER A 476 -3.74 -20.00 17.57
N VAL A 477 -3.81 -21.32 17.38
CA VAL A 477 -3.21 -21.98 16.22
C VAL A 477 -3.80 -21.46 14.90
N LEU A 478 -5.11 -21.22 14.86
CA LEU A 478 -5.78 -20.69 13.67
C LEU A 478 -5.44 -19.21 13.46
N LEU A 479 -5.36 -18.42 14.54
CA LEU A 479 -4.95 -17.02 14.51
C LEU A 479 -3.54 -16.88 13.94
N PHE A 480 -2.56 -17.61 14.48
CA PHE A 480 -1.18 -17.55 14.01
C PHE A 480 -1.04 -18.06 12.57
N ALA A 481 -1.79 -19.09 12.18
CA ALA A 481 -1.80 -19.57 10.80
C ALA A 481 -2.32 -18.49 9.83
N GLY A 482 -3.43 -17.80 10.19
CA GLY A 482 -3.99 -16.71 9.39
C GLY A 482 -3.02 -15.52 9.27
N ILE A 483 -2.42 -15.12 10.40
CA ILE A 483 -1.41 -14.05 10.43
C ILE A 483 -0.22 -14.39 9.54
N PHE A 484 0.35 -15.57 9.70
CA PHE A 484 1.51 -16.01 8.93
C PHE A 484 1.24 -16.03 7.42
N ILE A 485 0.12 -16.61 6.99
CA ILE A 485 -0.27 -16.66 5.58
C ILE A 485 -0.49 -15.23 5.04
N GLY A 486 -1.19 -14.39 5.78
CA GLY A 486 -1.46 -13.01 5.39
C GLY A 486 -0.18 -12.20 5.19
N ILE A 487 0.76 -12.29 6.13
CA ILE A 487 2.05 -11.59 6.06
C ILE A 487 2.89 -12.09 4.86
N VAL A 488 3.07 -13.41 4.72
CA VAL A 488 3.90 -13.97 3.66
C VAL A 488 3.33 -13.62 2.28
N SER A 489 2.00 -13.70 2.13
CA SER A 489 1.31 -13.31 0.90
C SER A 489 1.44 -11.82 0.59
N ALA A 490 1.33 -10.98 1.62
CA ALA A 490 1.46 -9.54 1.47
C ALA A 490 2.90 -9.11 1.16
N LEU A 491 3.90 -9.73 1.80
CA LEU A 491 5.32 -9.50 1.49
C LEU A 491 5.63 -9.82 0.02
N LEU A 492 5.11 -10.93 -0.49
CA LEU A 492 5.28 -11.28 -1.90
C LEU A 492 4.60 -10.24 -2.81
N ALA A 493 3.39 -9.82 -2.49
CA ALA A 493 2.64 -8.85 -3.27
C ALA A 493 3.32 -7.46 -3.34
N THR A 494 4.01 -7.07 -2.25
CA THR A 494 4.68 -5.76 -2.13
C THR A 494 6.17 -5.80 -2.45
N LEU A 495 6.71 -6.97 -2.81
CA LEU A 495 8.13 -7.15 -3.09
C LEU A 495 8.70 -6.14 -4.10
N PRO A 496 8.04 -5.84 -5.24
CA PRO A 496 8.56 -4.83 -6.18
C PRO A 496 8.69 -3.45 -5.56
N THR A 497 7.71 -3.03 -4.73
CA THR A 497 7.77 -1.74 -4.03
C THR A 497 8.92 -1.70 -3.01
N LEU A 498 9.16 -2.82 -2.31
CA LEU A 498 10.21 -2.92 -1.30
C LEU A 498 11.63 -2.96 -1.91
N MET A 499 11.76 -3.45 -3.14
CA MET A 499 13.05 -3.55 -3.85
C MET A 499 13.38 -2.31 -4.68
N GLN A 500 12.45 -1.39 -4.87
CA GLN A 500 12.64 -0.17 -5.65
C GLN A 500 13.62 0.76 -4.93
N SER A 501 14.66 1.21 -5.64
CA SER A 501 15.64 2.17 -5.11
C SER A 501 14.95 3.45 -4.65
N GLY A 502 15.29 3.94 -3.45
CA GLY A 502 14.64 5.12 -2.84
C GLY A 502 13.30 4.85 -2.15
N SER A 503 12.86 3.58 -2.02
CA SER A 503 11.67 3.24 -1.26
C SER A 503 11.98 3.23 0.24
N ASN A 504 11.43 4.20 0.97
CA ASN A 504 11.49 4.20 2.44
C ASN A 504 10.35 3.36 3.00
N ILE A 505 10.70 2.17 3.50
CA ILE A 505 9.74 1.24 4.06
C ILE A 505 9.31 1.76 5.44
N PRO A 506 8.02 2.03 5.69
CA PRO A 506 7.54 2.48 6.99
C PRO A 506 7.49 1.32 7.99
N TYR A 507 8.65 0.77 8.37
CA TYR A 507 8.76 -0.39 9.29
C TYR A 507 7.96 -0.22 10.57
N LEU A 508 8.01 0.98 11.16
CA LEU A 508 7.29 1.28 12.40
C LEU A 508 5.78 1.14 12.20
N THR A 509 5.24 1.68 11.11
CA THR A 509 3.81 1.60 10.78
C THR A 509 3.38 0.15 10.56
N ILE A 510 4.18 -0.64 9.83
CA ILE A 510 3.92 -2.05 9.57
C ILE A 510 3.92 -2.87 10.86
N ILE A 511 4.93 -2.69 11.73
CA ILE A 511 5.02 -3.38 13.02
C ILE A 511 3.84 -3.00 13.91
N LEU A 512 3.48 -1.72 13.96
CA LEU A 512 2.37 -1.23 14.78
C LEU A 512 1.02 -1.79 14.29
N LEU A 513 0.80 -1.84 12.97
CA LEU A 513 -0.37 -2.48 12.38
C LEU A 513 -0.45 -3.97 12.71
N LEU A 514 0.66 -4.71 12.58
CA LEU A 514 0.72 -6.13 12.95
C LEU A 514 0.41 -6.34 14.44
N LEU A 515 0.95 -5.50 15.30
CA LEU A 515 0.71 -5.55 16.74
C LEU A 515 -0.77 -5.31 17.06
N ILE A 516 -1.40 -4.32 16.43
CA ILE A 516 -2.84 -4.04 16.58
C ILE A 516 -3.67 -5.27 16.16
N VAL A 517 -3.31 -5.91 15.04
CA VAL A 517 -4.01 -7.10 14.55
C VAL A 517 -3.90 -8.27 15.53
N VAL A 518 -2.70 -8.53 16.04
CA VAL A 518 -2.45 -9.60 17.02
C VAL A 518 -3.22 -9.34 18.32
N ILE A 519 -3.17 -8.11 18.82
CA ILE A 519 -3.90 -7.71 20.04
C ILE A 519 -5.40 -7.84 19.82
N ASN A 520 -5.93 -7.32 18.71
CA ASN A 520 -7.34 -7.39 18.39
C ASN A 520 -7.84 -8.85 18.27
N GLY A 521 -7.13 -9.69 17.51
CA GLY A 521 -7.47 -11.11 17.37
C GLY A 521 -7.37 -11.88 18.70
N GLY A 522 -6.34 -11.62 19.49
CA GLY A 522 -6.15 -12.17 20.82
C GLY A 522 -7.25 -11.75 21.80
N PHE A 523 -7.59 -10.46 21.81
CA PHE A 523 -8.65 -9.91 22.65
C PHE A 523 -10.00 -10.58 22.36
N TRP A 524 -10.43 -10.65 21.10
CA TRP A 524 -11.70 -11.26 20.74
C TRP A 524 -11.74 -12.76 21.01
N THR A 525 -10.63 -13.45 20.82
CA THR A 525 -10.51 -14.89 21.15
C THR A 525 -10.63 -15.12 22.66
N TYR A 526 -9.92 -14.31 23.47
CA TYR A 526 -9.99 -14.37 24.93
C TYR A 526 -11.39 -14.01 25.44
N PHE A 527 -11.98 -12.94 24.90
CA PHE A 527 -13.31 -12.47 25.29
C PHE A 527 -14.39 -13.53 25.01
N ALA A 528 -14.35 -14.18 23.84
CA ALA A 528 -15.26 -15.27 23.52
C ALA A 528 -15.09 -16.47 24.46
N ALA A 529 -13.84 -16.87 24.75
CA ALA A 529 -13.54 -17.95 25.69
C ALA A 529 -14.02 -17.62 27.12
N PHE A 530 -13.81 -16.38 27.56
CA PHE A 530 -14.24 -15.90 28.87
C PHE A 530 -15.74 -15.91 29.01
N LEU A 531 -16.50 -15.33 28.07
CA LEU A 531 -17.97 -15.30 28.10
C LEU A 531 -18.58 -16.70 28.12
N ALA A 532 -18.01 -17.61 27.35
CA ALA A 532 -18.52 -18.94 27.20
C ALA A 532 -18.28 -19.82 28.46
N THR A 533 -17.18 -19.57 29.19
CA THR A 533 -16.87 -20.31 30.43
C THR A 533 -17.47 -19.66 31.68
N LYS A 534 -18.04 -18.44 31.57
CA LYS A 534 -18.73 -17.77 32.67
C LYS A 534 -20.12 -18.40 32.98
N LYS A 535 -20.78 -18.99 31.98
CA LYS A 535 -22.03 -19.70 32.15
C LYS A 535 -21.79 -20.99 32.94
N ASP A 536 -22.71 -21.31 33.84
CA ASP A 536 -22.66 -22.58 34.57
C ASP A 536 -22.78 -23.74 33.59
N LEU A 537 -21.76 -24.61 33.59
CA LEU A 537 -21.70 -25.78 32.71
C LEU A 537 -22.52 -26.97 33.24
N ILE A 538 -22.83 -26.97 34.54
CA ILE A 538 -23.55 -28.08 35.21
C ILE A 538 -24.97 -28.29 34.68
N PRO A 539 -25.78 -27.26 34.36
CA PRO A 539 -27.12 -27.47 33.80
C PRO A 539 -27.10 -28.16 32.42
N ALA A 540 -25.98 -28.06 31.68
CA ALA A 540 -25.84 -28.72 30.38
C ALA A 540 -25.71 -30.25 30.47
N LEU A 541 -25.35 -30.80 31.64
CA LEU A 541 -25.34 -32.24 31.92
C LEU A 541 -26.74 -32.79 32.26
N ARG A 542 -27.69 -31.90 32.58
CA ARG A 542 -29.02 -32.27 33.01
C ARG A 542 -30.05 -32.30 31.86
N ASN A 543 -29.67 -31.77 30.71
CA ASN A 543 -30.51 -31.69 29.49
C ASN A 543 -30.23 -32.82 28.50
N GLU A 544 -29.43 -33.84 28.86
CA GLU A 544 -29.39 -35.15 28.24
C GLU A 544 -30.26 -36.15 29.04
#